data_5c59955861dcc8166aca634dcdd91f8e
#
_entry.id   5c59955861dcc8166aca634dcdd91f8e
#
_cell.length_a   1.000
_cell.length_b   1.000
_cell.length_c   1.000
_cell.angle_alpha   90.00
_cell.angle_beta   90.00
_cell.angle_gamma   90.00
#
_symmetry.space_group_name_H-M   'P 1'
#
loop_
_entity.id
_entity.type
_entity.pdbx_description
1 polymer ?
#
loop_
_entity_poly.entity_id
_entity_poly.type
_entity_poly.pdbx_seq_one_letter_code
_entity_poly.pdbx_strand_id
1 'polypeptide(L)'
;MIISKHRPQTQKPESESAFGFFLAGLIDSDGHFSKIPQLVICFHEKEMHVPYYLKKRIGYGIVSKVKNKRATKFVIAHSLGLEKVCALVQNKLRHQDKIAQYNTRLSSLRNFKGTESNPLPLRENPWFSGFFSGDGCFQIQIVKRESRKNAEVRVVAKIDQKTQDLLLQIQKEFGGSLGFRASQNTFYYSCTSYDSVTKCIQYFDRFHLMGAKQTQYAIWRKVFLKIQDKNYMFTGPHLKWVVNVRKRMQSLGK
;
A
#
# COMPACT_ATOMS: atom_id res chain seq x y z
N MET A 1 -16.65 -15.55 7.65
CA MET A 1 -15.56 -15.52 8.66
C MET A 1 -15.66 -14.23 9.46
N ILE A 2 -15.41 -14.25 10.76
CA ILE A 2 -15.53 -13.07 11.65
C ILE A 2 -14.12 -12.56 11.97
N ILE A 3 -13.92 -11.26 11.83
CA ILE A 3 -12.68 -10.59 12.24
C ILE A 3 -12.69 -10.36 13.75
N SER A 4 -11.60 -10.70 14.44
CA SER A 4 -11.44 -10.49 15.88
C SER A 4 -11.54 -9.00 16.25
N LYS A 5 -12.16 -8.72 17.39
CA LYS A 5 -12.17 -7.36 17.95
C LYS A 5 -10.76 -6.91 18.38
N HIS A 6 -9.93 -7.86 18.80
CA HIS A 6 -8.52 -7.59 19.13
C HIS A 6 -7.69 -7.51 17.85
N ARG A 7 -7.02 -6.38 17.67
CA ARG A 7 -6.10 -6.19 16.57
C ARG A 7 -4.77 -6.86 16.92
N PRO A 8 -4.22 -7.72 16.05
CA PRO A 8 -2.88 -8.25 16.24
C PRO A 8 -1.85 -7.11 16.31
N GLN A 9 -0.84 -7.28 17.14
CA GLN A 9 0.34 -6.41 17.10
C GLN A 9 1.17 -6.79 15.87
N THR A 10 0.94 -6.09 14.77
CA THR A 10 1.74 -6.29 13.56
C THR A 10 3.08 -5.60 13.70
N GLN A 11 4.15 -6.31 13.41
CA GLN A 11 5.51 -5.76 13.38
C GLN A 11 5.90 -5.38 11.96
N LYS A 12 6.79 -4.38 11.85
CA LYS A 12 7.44 -4.06 10.57
C LYS A 12 8.21 -5.29 10.09
N PRO A 13 8.41 -5.47 8.76
CA PRO A 13 9.16 -6.62 8.25
C PRO A 13 10.55 -6.75 8.90
N GLU A 14 10.80 -7.80 9.69
CA GLU A 14 12.05 -7.97 10.45
C GLU A 14 13.10 -8.72 9.62
N SER A 15 12.74 -9.86 9.02
CA SER A 15 13.69 -10.60 8.20
C SER A 15 14.06 -9.86 6.91
N GLU A 16 15.26 -10.10 6.39
CA GLU A 16 15.68 -9.51 5.11
C GLU A 16 14.76 -9.91 3.95
N SER A 17 14.29 -11.16 3.94
CA SER A 17 13.35 -11.63 2.92
C SER A 17 12.02 -10.88 2.98
N ALA A 18 11.41 -10.77 4.16
CA ALA A 18 10.15 -10.02 4.33
C ALA A 18 10.34 -8.54 4.00
N PHE A 19 11.45 -7.93 4.45
CA PHE A 19 11.78 -6.55 4.11
C PHE A 19 11.97 -6.37 2.60
N GLY A 20 12.63 -7.32 1.93
CA GLY A 20 12.81 -7.30 0.48
C GLY A 20 11.49 -7.34 -0.29
N PHE A 21 10.52 -8.17 0.11
CA PHE A 21 9.18 -8.17 -0.48
C PHE A 21 8.45 -6.84 -0.24
N PHE A 22 8.50 -6.32 0.98
CA PHE A 22 7.90 -5.02 1.30
C PHE A 22 8.52 -3.89 0.46
N LEU A 23 9.85 -3.85 0.37
CA LEU A 23 10.59 -2.87 -0.43
C LEU A 23 10.25 -2.99 -1.92
N ALA A 24 10.15 -4.21 -2.45
CA ALA A 24 9.74 -4.45 -3.84
C ALA A 24 8.34 -3.90 -4.11
N GLY A 25 7.37 -4.13 -3.21
CA GLY A 25 6.03 -3.56 -3.33
C GLY A 25 6.05 -2.02 -3.29
N LEU A 26 6.84 -1.43 -2.43
CA LEU A 26 6.99 0.03 -2.33
C LEU A 26 7.68 0.62 -3.59
N ILE A 27 8.63 -0.10 -4.20
CA ILE A 27 9.24 0.30 -5.47
C ILE A 27 8.23 0.18 -6.60
N ASP A 28 7.45 -0.88 -6.65
CA ASP A 28 6.42 -1.10 -7.67
C ASP A 28 5.35 0.00 -7.65
N SER A 29 5.04 0.58 -6.49
CA SER A 29 4.14 1.74 -6.37
C SER A 29 4.86 3.07 -6.65
N ASP A 30 5.61 3.58 -5.69
CA ASP A 30 6.16 4.95 -5.68
C ASP A 30 7.62 5.05 -6.11
N GLY A 31 8.32 3.91 -6.28
CA GLY A 31 9.74 3.88 -6.63
C GLY A 31 9.99 3.93 -8.14
N HIS A 32 11.21 4.28 -8.50
CA HIS A 32 11.72 4.07 -9.86
C HIS A 32 13.24 3.97 -9.85
N PHE A 33 13.77 3.26 -10.85
CA PHE A 33 15.20 3.29 -11.16
C PHE A 33 15.43 4.34 -12.27
N SER A 34 16.35 5.28 -12.05
CA SER A 34 16.63 6.36 -13.02
C SER A 34 17.61 5.92 -14.12
N LYS A 35 17.72 6.71 -15.21
CA LYS A 35 18.67 6.43 -16.33
C LYS A 35 20.11 6.39 -15.85
N ILE A 36 20.51 7.35 -14.99
CA ILE A 36 21.75 7.24 -14.20
C ILE A 36 21.41 6.31 -13.04
N PRO A 37 22.12 5.18 -12.83
CA PRO A 37 21.73 4.16 -11.87
C PRO A 37 21.48 4.69 -10.47
N GLN A 38 20.20 4.82 -10.10
CA GLN A 38 19.74 5.25 -8.78
C GLN A 38 18.38 4.63 -8.51
N LEU A 39 18.14 4.21 -7.26
CA LEU A 39 16.79 4.01 -6.76
C LEU A 39 16.28 5.32 -6.18
N VAL A 40 15.11 5.77 -6.61
CA VAL A 40 14.43 6.96 -6.09
C VAL A 40 13.03 6.57 -5.64
N ILE A 41 12.66 6.93 -4.40
CA ILE A 41 11.30 6.77 -3.85
C ILE A 41 10.88 8.12 -3.27
N CYS A 42 9.68 8.59 -3.64
CA CYS A 42 9.14 9.85 -3.14
C CYS A 42 8.08 9.61 -2.06
N PHE A 43 8.10 10.46 -1.03
CA PHE A 43 7.17 10.41 0.10
C PHE A 43 6.57 11.79 0.35
N HIS A 44 5.39 11.84 0.94
CA HIS A 44 4.87 13.09 1.48
C HIS A 44 5.74 13.54 2.67
N GLU A 45 5.94 14.86 2.85
CA GLU A 45 6.81 15.39 3.93
C GLU A 45 6.44 14.93 5.34
N LYS A 46 5.15 14.69 5.61
CA LYS A 46 4.67 14.15 6.89
C LYS A 46 5.11 12.72 7.17
N GLU A 47 5.58 12.01 6.14
CA GLU A 47 6.01 10.61 6.22
C GLU A 47 7.54 10.43 6.30
N MET A 48 8.26 11.49 6.68
CA MET A 48 9.74 11.46 6.78
C MET A 48 10.31 10.29 7.58
N HIS A 49 9.56 9.73 8.53
CA HIS A 49 10.00 8.55 9.27
C HIS A 49 10.13 7.29 8.41
N VAL A 50 9.40 7.19 7.28
CA VAL A 50 9.47 6.03 6.37
C VAL A 50 10.81 5.99 5.62
N PRO A 51 11.25 7.05 4.90
CA PRO A 51 12.55 7.04 4.23
C PRO A 51 13.73 6.86 5.20
N TYR A 52 13.65 7.39 6.43
CA TYR A 52 14.69 7.12 7.44
C TYR A 52 14.69 5.67 7.92
N TYR A 53 13.53 5.03 8.05
CA TYR A 53 13.45 3.59 8.31
C TYR A 53 14.09 2.78 7.18
N LEU A 54 13.79 3.10 5.91
CA LEU A 54 14.40 2.44 4.75
C LEU A 54 15.92 2.62 4.76
N LYS A 55 16.42 3.87 4.99
CA LYS A 55 17.83 4.16 5.10
C LYS A 55 18.52 3.31 6.18
N LYS A 56 17.90 3.21 7.37
CA LYS A 56 18.44 2.38 8.47
C LYS A 56 18.50 0.90 8.09
N ARG A 57 17.48 0.38 7.41
CA ARG A 57 17.41 -1.06 7.03
C ARG A 57 18.35 -1.42 5.89
N ILE A 58 18.51 -0.55 4.91
CA ILE A 58 19.39 -0.77 3.74
C ILE A 58 20.84 -0.45 4.08
N GLY A 59 21.08 0.50 4.98
CA GLY A 59 22.42 1.00 5.34
C GLY A 59 22.94 2.10 4.41
N TYR A 60 22.23 2.41 3.31
CA TYR A 60 22.60 3.39 2.30
C TYR A 60 21.46 4.33 1.98
N GLY A 61 21.76 5.45 1.36
CA GLY A 61 20.79 6.39 0.80
C GLY A 61 20.79 7.76 1.50
N ILE A 62 20.26 8.72 0.77
CA ILE A 62 20.10 10.12 1.18
C ILE A 62 18.62 10.44 1.23
N VAL A 63 18.19 11.07 2.32
CA VAL A 63 16.85 11.60 2.50
C VAL A 63 16.94 13.12 2.34
N SER A 64 16.22 13.70 1.38
CA SER A 64 16.23 15.14 1.11
C SER A 64 14.82 15.66 0.83
N LYS A 65 14.55 16.90 1.23
CA LYS A 65 13.30 17.61 0.87
C LYS A 65 13.32 17.98 -0.61
N VAL A 66 12.17 17.90 -1.26
CA VAL A 66 11.99 18.41 -2.63
C VAL A 66 11.68 19.89 -2.57
N LYS A 67 12.49 20.72 -3.25
CA LYS A 67 12.30 22.18 -3.28
C LYS A 67 10.89 22.53 -3.79
N ASN A 68 10.20 23.44 -3.10
CA ASN A 68 8.87 23.94 -3.44
C ASN A 68 7.75 22.86 -3.50
N LYS A 69 7.95 21.70 -2.83
CA LYS A 69 6.94 20.64 -2.75
C LYS A 69 6.85 20.09 -1.33
N ARG A 70 5.66 19.65 -0.91
CA ARG A 70 5.47 18.90 0.34
C ARG A 70 5.88 17.45 0.17
N ALA A 71 7.11 17.23 -0.29
CA ALA A 71 7.62 15.92 -0.60
C ALA A 71 9.08 15.75 -0.13
N THR A 72 9.41 14.51 0.19
CA THR A 72 10.75 14.05 0.55
C THR A 72 11.16 12.96 -0.44
N LYS A 73 12.41 12.99 -0.90
CA LYS A 73 13.01 11.94 -1.71
C LYS A 73 13.93 11.08 -0.85
N PHE A 74 13.86 9.77 -1.06
CA PHE A 74 14.87 8.81 -0.66
C PHE A 74 15.60 8.34 -1.91
N VAL A 75 16.91 8.54 -1.95
CA VAL A 75 17.74 8.26 -3.13
C VAL A 75 18.92 7.38 -2.73
N ILE A 76 19.13 6.28 -3.45
CA ILE A 76 20.33 5.44 -3.36
C ILE A 76 21.03 5.51 -4.73
N ALA A 77 22.22 6.14 -4.75
CA ALA A 77 23.07 6.28 -5.94
C ALA A 77 24.41 5.51 -5.79
N HIS A 78 24.82 5.21 -4.56
CA HIS A 78 26.07 4.50 -4.30
C HIS A 78 25.98 3.04 -4.79
N SER A 79 27.01 2.55 -5.51
CA SER A 79 27.01 1.20 -6.11
C SER A 79 26.74 0.09 -5.13
N LEU A 80 27.42 0.05 -3.97
CA LEU A 80 27.18 -0.96 -2.93
C LEU A 80 25.77 -0.87 -2.35
N GLY A 81 25.20 0.34 -2.27
CA GLY A 81 23.82 0.54 -1.86
C GLY A 81 22.82 -0.04 -2.87
N LEU A 82 23.08 0.15 -4.16
CA LEU A 82 22.28 -0.44 -5.24
C LEU A 82 22.43 -1.96 -5.30
N GLU A 83 23.62 -2.51 -5.10
CA GLU A 83 23.85 -3.95 -5.00
C GLU A 83 23.06 -4.56 -3.83
N LYS A 84 23.04 -3.88 -2.67
CA LYS A 84 22.21 -4.30 -1.51
C LYS A 84 20.72 -4.25 -1.86
N VAL A 85 20.24 -3.23 -2.57
CA VAL A 85 18.83 -3.16 -3.06
C VAL A 85 18.56 -4.31 -4.02
N CYS A 86 19.45 -4.57 -4.99
CA CYS A 86 19.31 -5.69 -5.91
C CYS A 86 19.17 -7.02 -5.17
N ALA A 87 20.03 -7.30 -4.21
CA ALA A 87 19.95 -8.52 -3.40
C ALA A 87 18.61 -8.65 -2.63
N LEU A 88 18.11 -7.53 -2.11
CA LEU A 88 16.83 -7.49 -1.37
C LEU A 88 15.62 -7.74 -2.27
N VAL A 89 15.57 -7.15 -3.48
CA VAL A 89 14.36 -7.14 -4.32
C VAL A 89 14.39 -8.10 -5.51
N GLN A 90 15.49 -8.79 -5.75
CA GLN A 90 15.64 -9.77 -6.84
C GLN A 90 14.49 -10.79 -6.80
N ASN A 91 13.80 -10.95 -7.94
CA ASN A 91 12.64 -11.84 -8.13
C ASN A 91 11.49 -11.57 -7.14
N LYS A 92 11.36 -10.31 -6.67
CA LYS A 92 10.26 -9.88 -5.80
C LYS A 92 9.40 -8.75 -6.40
N LEU A 93 9.90 -8.06 -7.42
CA LEU A 93 9.13 -7.08 -8.20
C LEU A 93 8.01 -7.77 -8.99
N ARG A 94 6.94 -7.02 -9.29
CA ARG A 94 5.79 -7.51 -10.07
C ARG A 94 5.37 -6.57 -11.19
N HIS A 95 5.65 -5.26 -11.05
CA HIS A 95 5.31 -4.26 -12.06
C HIS A 95 6.27 -4.35 -13.24
N GLN A 96 5.76 -4.62 -14.45
CA GLN A 96 6.59 -4.85 -15.65
C GLN A 96 7.52 -3.68 -15.97
N ASP A 97 7.04 -2.42 -15.86
CA ASP A 97 7.88 -1.24 -16.08
C ASP A 97 9.03 -1.14 -15.07
N LYS A 98 8.81 -1.55 -13.80
CA LYS A 98 9.86 -1.53 -12.77
C LYS A 98 10.88 -2.63 -12.99
N ILE A 99 10.44 -3.80 -13.43
CA ILE A 99 11.29 -4.91 -13.84
C ILE A 99 12.15 -4.50 -15.05
N ALA A 100 11.55 -3.87 -16.06
CA ALA A 100 12.28 -3.35 -17.20
C ALA A 100 13.30 -2.28 -16.79
N GLN A 101 12.91 -1.33 -15.93
CA GLN A 101 13.84 -0.33 -15.39
C GLN A 101 14.99 -0.97 -14.60
N TYR A 102 14.70 -1.94 -13.73
CA TYR A 102 15.71 -2.68 -12.96
C TYR A 102 16.72 -3.34 -13.92
N ASN A 103 16.23 -4.14 -14.87
CA ASN A 103 17.07 -4.91 -15.78
C ASN A 103 17.92 -4.03 -16.71
N THR A 104 17.39 -2.91 -17.19
CA THR A 104 18.09 -2.05 -18.14
C THR A 104 19.00 -1.03 -17.48
N ARG A 105 18.63 -0.50 -16.32
CA ARG A 105 19.31 0.64 -15.70
C ARG A 105 20.33 0.26 -14.64
N LEU A 106 20.25 -0.97 -14.09
CA LEU A 106 21.20 -1.47 -13.11
C LEU A 106 22.17 -2.52 -13.67
N SER A 107 22.10 -2.82 -14.98
CA SER A 107 22.92 -3.86 -15.64
C SER A 107 24.43 -3.61 -15.55
N SER A 108 24.87 -2.37 -15.34
CA SER A 108 26.28 -2.00 -15.18
C SER A 108 26.85 -2.28 -13.77
N LEU A 109 26.04 -2.69 -12.80
CA LEU A 109 26.52 -3.02 -11.47
C LEU A 109 27.34 -4.32 -11.51
N ARG A 110 28.41 -4.40 -10.69
CA ARG A 110 29.40 -5.48 -10.71
C ARG A 110 28.79 -6.88 -10.53
N ASN A 111 27.86 -7.04 -9.60
CA ASN A 111 27.23 -8.32 -9.28
C ASN A 111 25.76 -8.36 -9.75
N PHE A 112 25.44 -7.66 -10.83
CA PHE A 112 24.09 -7.56 -11.33
C PHE A 112 23.56 -8.93 -11.76
N LYS A 113 22.35 -9.24 -11.30
CA LYS A 113 21.55 -10.35 -11.78
C LYS A 113 20.20 -9.78 -12.20
N GLY A 114 19.73 -10.15 -13.38
CA GLY A 114 18.41 -9.81 -13.83
C GLY A 114 17.30 -10.27 -12.87
N THR A 115 16.15 -9.65 -12.98
CA THR A 115 14.98 -10.00 -12.19
C THR A 115 13.79 -10.29 -13.08
N GLU A 116 12.94 -11.21 -12.64
CA GLU A 116 11.66 -11.55 -13.27
C GLU A 116 10.50 -11.21 -12.32
N SER A 117 9.28 -11.27 -12.85
CA SER A 117 8.08 -11.05 -12.05
C SER A 117 7.91 -12.15 -11.02
N ASN A 118 7.62 -11.77 -9.78
CA ASN A 118 7.43 -12.74 -8.70
C ASN A 118 6.12 -13.53 -8.87
N PRO A 119 6.18 -14.88 -8.94
CA PRO A 119 5.00 -15.72 -9.14
C PRO A 119 4.26 -16.10 -7.83
N LEU A 120 4.86 -15.84 -6.66
CA LEU A 120 4.30 -16.29 -5.38
C LEU A 120 2.95 -15.63 -5.08
N PRO A 121 2.03 -16.32 -4.38
CA PRO A 121 0.77 -15.74 -3.95
C PRO A 121 0.98 -14.47 -3.13
N LEU A 122 0.16 -13.43 -3.40
CA LEU A 122 0.26 -12.13 -2.72
C LEU A 122 0.04 -12.23 -1.21
N ARG A 123 -0.75 -13.19 -0.76
CA ARG A 123 -1.09 -13.35 0.65
C ARG A 123 0.03 -13.94 1.50
N GLU A 124 1.07 -14.48 0.90
CA GLU A 124 2.14 -15.20 1.62
C GLU A 124 3.31 -14.30 2.02
N ASN A 125 3.37 -13.09 1.47
CA ASN A 125 4.49 -12.18 1.68
C ASN A 125 4.02 -10.72 1.80
N PRO A 126 4.83 -9.81 2.36
CA PRO A 126 4.44 -8.41 2.58
C PRO A 126 4.56 -7.50 1.34
N TRP A 127 4.67 -8.05 0.11
CA TRP A 127 4.74 -7.23 -1.10
C TRP A 127 3.52 -6.30 -1.23
N PHE A 128 2.30 -6.84 -1.07
CA PHE A 128 1.08 -6.04 -1.19
C PHE A 128 0.98 -4.95 -0.11
N SER A 129 1.52 -5.18 1.08
CA SER A 129 1.58 -4.16 2.12
C SER A 129 2.51 -3.01 1.73
N GLY A 130 3.66 -3.29 1.10
CA GLY A 130 4.54 -2.28 0.51
C GLY A 130 3.85 -1.50 -0.61
N PHE A 131 3.26 -2.20 -1.57
CA PHE A 131 2.53 -1.62 -2.70
C PHE A 131 1.34 -0.75 -2.25
N PHE A 132 0.53 -1.24 -1.32
CA PHE A 132 -0.61 -0.49 -0.78
C PHE A 132 -0.19 0.71 0.08
N SER A 133 1.00 0.70 0.67
CA SER A 133 1.53 1.86 1.40
C SER A 133 1.76 3.06 0.49
N GLY A 134 2.12 2.85 -0.78
CA GLY A 134 2.19 3.88 -1.82
C GLY A 134 0.81 4.16 -2.43
N ASP A 135 0.36 3.31 -3.32
CA ASP A 135 -0.80 3.54 -4.20
C ASP A 135 -2.16 3.22 -3.59
N GLY A 136 -2.21 2.56 -2.42
CA GLY A 136 -3.46 2.18 -1.78
C GLY A 136 -4.23 3.36 -1.20
N CYS A 137 -5.54 3.22 -1.12
CA CYS A 137 -6.44 4.19 -0.50
C CYS A 137 -7.52 3.48 0.32
N PHE A 138 -7.63 3.83 1.61
CA PHE A 138 -8.75 3.44 2.45
C PHE A 138 -9.83 4.51 2.44
N GLN A 139 -11.07 4.10 2.25
CA GLN A 139 -12.23 5.00 2.23
C GLN A 139 -13.34 4.49 3.16
N ILE A 140 -14.09 5.41 3.73
CA ILE A 140 -15.33 5.16 4.46
C ILE A 140 -16.43 5.91 3.72
N GLN A 141 -17.38 5.18 3.16
CA GLN A 141 -18.53 5.72 2.45
C GLN A 141 -19.76 5.67 3.34
N ILE A 142 -20.55 6.74 3.32
CA ILE A 142 -21.80 6.85 4.07
C ILE A 142 -22.88 7.15 3.03
N VAL A 143 -23.80 6.21 2.84
CA VAL A 143 -24.91 6.33 1.92
C VAL A 143 -26.19 6.52 2.74
N LYS A 144 -26.80 7.69 2.63
CA LYS A 144 -28.11 7.98 3.20
C LYS A 144 -29.16 7.73 2.13
N ARG A 145 -30.22 6.99 2.46
CA ARG A 145 -31.38 6.81 1.61
C ARG A 145 -32.58 7.37 2.34
N GLU A 146 -33.39 8.20 1.71
CA GLU A 146 -34.57 8.82 2.31
C GLU A 146 -35.57 7.77 2.84
N SER A 147 -35.67 6.63 2.15
CA SER A 147 -36.51 5.51 2.55
C SER A 147 -36.06 4.72 3.76
N ARG A 148 -34.86 5.00 4.35
CA ARG A 148 -34.27 4.23 5.45
C ARG A 148 -33.81 5.12 6.60
N LYS A 149 -34.26 4.80 7.83
CA LYS A 149 -33.78 5.47 9.05
C LYS A 149 -32.29 5.28 9.30
N ASN A 150 -31.73 4.12 8.90
CA ASN A 150 -30.33 3.79 9.08
C ASN A 150 -29.51 4.17 7.84
N ALA A 151 -28.40 4.88 8.03
CA ALA A 151 -27.42 5.06 6.98
C ALA A 151 -26.68 3.75 6.69
N GLU A 152 -26.39 3.50 5.43
CA GLU A 152 -25.51 2.42 5.03
C GLU A 152 -24.05 2.92 5.10
N VAL A 153 -23.21 2.23 5.86
CA VAL A 153 -21.78 2.53 5.95
C VAL A 153 -21.00 1.41 5.26
N ARG A 154 -20.13 1.80 4.34
CA ARG A 154 -19.23 0.89 3.62
C ARG A 154 -17.79 1.30 3.86
N VAL A 155 -16.92 0.32 4.01
CA VAL A 155 -15.48 0.49 3.99
C VAL A 155 -14.95 0.00 2.66
N VAL A 156 -14.01 0.75 2.07
CA VAL A 156 -13.48 0.47 0.74
C VAL A 156 -11.95 0.52 0.80
N ALA A 157 -11.28 -0.49 0.24
CA ALA A 157 -9.87 -0.42 -0.10
C ALA A 157 -9.75 -0.29 -1.62
N LYS A 158 -9.01 0.70 -2.10
CA LYS A 158 -8.95 1.08 -3.51
C LYS A 158 -7.51 1.29 -3.98
N ILE A 159 -7.25 0.97 -5.24
CA ILE A 159 -5.98 1.21 -5.92
C ILE A 159 -6.30 1.68 -7.34
N ASP A 160 -5.63 2.74 -7.79
CA ASP A 160 -5.71 3.23 -9.16
C ASP A 160 -4.35 2.97 -9.86
N GLN A 161 -4.36 2.44 -11.10
CA GLN A 161 -3.17 2.11 -11.89
C GLN A 161 -3.37 2.45 -13.37
N LYS A 162 -2.28 2.70 -14.09
CA LYS A 162 -2.34 2.93 -15.55
C LYS A 162 -2.62 1.65 -16.34
N THR A 163 -2.19 0.50 -15.83
CA THR A 163 -2.40 -0.82 -16.42
C THR A 163 -3.19 -1.71 -15.47
N GLN A 164 -3.86 -2.73 -16.00
CA GLN A 164 -4.71 -3.62 -15.19
C GLN A 164 -3.98 -4.84 -14.61
N ASP A 165 -2.76 -5.15 -15.07
CA ASP A 165 -2.10 -6.43 -14.80
C ASP A 165 -1.92 -6.73 -13.31
N LEU A 166 -1.39 -5.76 -12.55
CA LEU A 166 -1.26 -5.91 -11.09
C LEU A 166 -2.61 -5.93 -10.39
N LEU A 167 -3.58 -5.15 -10.88
CA LEU A 167 -4.92 -5.12 -10.30
C LEU A 167 -5.65 -6.45 -10.49
N LEU A 168 -5.44 -7.15 -11.62
CA LEU A 168 -5.96 -8.51 -11.85
C LEU A 168 -5.37 -9.52 -10.86
N GLN A 169 -4.06 -9.45 -10.59
CA GLN A 169 -3.43 -10.29 -9.57
C GLN A 169 -4.02 -10.04 -8.18
N ILE A 170 -4.24 -8.76 -7.81
CA ILE A 170 -4.84 -8.38 -6.54
C ILE A 170 -6.29 -8.86 -6.45
N GLN A 171 -7.07 -8.69 -7.53
CA GLN A 171 -8.46 -9.16 -7.58
C GLN A 171 -8.56 -10.68 -7.41
N LYS A 172 -7.69 -11.44 -8.06
CA LYS A 172 -7.63 -12.91 -7.94
C LYS A 172 -7.44 -13.34 -6.49
N GLU A 173 -6.60 -12.67 -5.74
CA GLU A 173 -6.24 -13.01 -4.35
C GLU A 173 -7.28 -12.52 -3.32
N PHE A 174 -7.78 -11.31 -3.48
CA PHE A 174 -8.61 -10.65 -2.46
C PHE A 174 -10.09 -10.57 -2.87
N GLY A 175 -10.44 -10.88 -4.11
CA GLY A 175 -11.77 -10.60 -4.66
C GLY A 175 -11.93 -9.09 -4.94
N GLY A 176 -13.15 -8.59 -4.97
CA GLY A 176 -13.45 -7.21 -5.33
C GLY A 176 -13.74 -7.02 -6.81
N SER A 177 -13.76 -5.78 -7.27
CA SER A 177 -14.08 -5.41 -8.64
C SER A 177 -12.98 -4.58 -9.28
N LEU A 178 -12.86 -4.70 -10.59
CA LEU A 178 -12.05 -3.84 -11.45
C LEU A 178 -12.97 -2.94 -12.27
N GLY A 179 -12.48 -1.75 -12.58
CA GLY A 179 -13.13 -0.84 -13.50
C GLY A 179 -12.12 0.06 -14.19
N PHE A 180 -12.59 0.76 -15.20
CA PHE A 180 -11.80 1.72 -15.97
C PHE A 180 -12.43 3.11 -15.86
N ARG A 181 -11.62 4.13 -15.63
CA ARG A 181 -12.03 5.53 -15.56
C ARG A 181 -11.54 6.27 -16.79
N ALA A 182 -12.40 6.41 -17.78
CA ALA A 182 -12.06 7.01 -19.08
C ALA A 182 -11.52 8.45 -18.94
N SER A 183 -12.09 9.27 -18.04
CA SER A 183 -11.68 10.66 -17.82
C SER A 183 -10.22 10.82 -17.33
N GLN A 184 -9.62 9.77 -16.78
CA GLN A 184 -8.25 9.77 -16.25
C GLN A 184 -7.36 8.75 -16.96
N ASN A 185 -7.91 7.97 -17.89
CA ASN A 185 -7.23 6.86 -18.56
C ASN A 185 -6.54 5.92 -17.53
N THR A 186 -7.26 5.52 -16.48
CA THR A 186 -6.76 4.68 -15.40
C THR A 186 -7.70 3.54 -15.08
N PHE A 187 -7.14 2.39 -14.78
CA PHE A 187 -7.84 1.26 -14.17
C PHE A 187 -7.91 1.44 -12.66
N TYR A 188 -8.95 0.91 -12.04
CA TYR A 188 -9.04 0.89 -10.60
C TYR A 188 -9.50 -0.47 -10.08
N TYR A 189 -8.94 -0.86 -8.95
CA TYR A 189 -9.41 -1.96 -8.11
C TYR A 189 -10.21 -1.39 -6.95
N SER A 190 -11.34 -2.05 -6.60
CA SER A 190 -12.17 -1.67 -5.47
C SER A 190 -12.61 -2.90 -4.69
N CYS A 191 -12.25 -2.94 -3.42
CA CYS A 191 -12.61 -3.96 -2.45
C CYS A 191 -13.69 -3.41 -1.52
N THR A 192 -14.95 -3.85 -1.69
CA THR A 192 -16.12 -3.31 -0.98
C THR A 192 -17.01 -4.39 -0.36
N SER A 193 -17.02 -5.61 -0.93
CA SER A 193 -17.84 -6.70 -0.40
C SER A 193 -17.31 -7.15 0.97
N TYR A 194 -18.20 -7.66 1.81
CA TYR A 194 -17.82 -8.17 3.14
C TYR A 194 -16.70 -9.20 3.07
N ASP A 195 -16.76 -10.15 2.13
CA ASP A 195 -15.77 -11.19 1.95
C ASP A 195 -14.41 -10.62 1.51
N SER A 196 -14.39 -9.77 0.49
CA SER A 196 -13.14 -9.18 -0.01
C SER A 196 -12.47 -8.28 1.04
N VAL A 197 -13.26 -7.47 1.76
CA VAL A 197 -12.77 -6.64 2.87
C VAL A 197 -12.19 -7.50 4.01
N THR A 198 -12.86 -8.62 4.34
CA THR A 198 -12.37 -9.57 5.35
C THR A 198 -11.00 -10.13 4.96
N LYS A 199 -10.82 -10.54 3.70
CA LYS A 199 -9.52 -11.00 3.18
C LYS A 199 -8.44 -9.93 3.27
N CYS A 200 -8.76 -8.68 2.92
CA CYS A 200 -7.84 -7.55 3.07
C CYS A 200 -7.45 -7.30 4.54
N ILE A 201 -8.42 -7.38 5.47
CA ILE A 201 -8.14 -7.22 6.90
C ILE A 201 -7.22 -8.32 7.40
N GLN A 202 -7.48 -9.58 7.08
CA GLN A 202 -6.62 -10.70 7.45
C GLN A 202 -5.19 -10.51 6.98
N TYR A 203 -5.02 -9.99 5.76
CA TYR A 203 -3.71 -9.69 5.21
C TYR A 203 -3.01 -8.56 5.96
N PHE A 204 -3.66 -7.40 6.15
CA PHE A 204 -3.06 -6.25 6.83
C PHE A 204 -2.97 -6.43 8.35
N ASP A 205 -3.71 -7.35 8.94
CA ASP A 205 -3.53 -7.79 10.32
C ASP A 205 -2.26 -8.66 10.46
N ARG A 206 -1.76 -9.25 9.38
CA ARG A 206 -0.51 -10.02 9.34
C ARG A 206 0.68 -9.18 8.88
N PHE A 207 0.51 -8.35 7.86
CA PHE A 207 1.59 -7.58 7.24
C PHE A 207 1.39 -6.07 7.45
N HIS A 208 2.33 -5.47 8.17
CA HIS A 208 2.28 -4.08 8.56
C HIS A 208 2.38 -3.11 7.36
N LEU A 209 1.49 -2.13 7.31
CA LEU A 209 1.60 -0.99 6.40
C LEU A 209 2.58 0.06 6.97
N MET A 210 3.05 0.99 6.14
CA MET A 210 3.93 2.08 6.57
C MET A 210 3.22 3.45 6.49
N GLY A 211 3.77 4.40 7.23
CA GLY A 211 3.32 5.78 7.20
C GLY A 211 1.87 5.99 7.69
N ALA A 212 1.23 6.98 7.12
CA ALA A 212 -0.16 7.32 7.42
C ALA A 212 -1.13 6.17 7.10
N LYS A 213 -0.78 5.30 6.14
CA LYS A 213 -1.62 4.15 5.76
C LYS A 213 -1.86 3.19 6.91
N GLN A 214 -0.89 3.00 7.81
CA GLN A 214 -1.07 2.16 9.00
C GLN A 214 -2.13 2.73 9.95
N THR A 215 -2.13 4.05 10.14
CA THR A 215 -3.14 4.73 10.98
C THR A 215 -4.51 4.72 10.29
N GLN A 216 -4.54 4.99 8.98
CA GLN A 216 -5.77 4.91 8.18
C GLN A 216 -6.37 3.50 8.23
N TYR A 217 -5.55 2.46 8.10
CA TYR A 217 -5.99 1.07 8.24
C TYR A 217 -6.61 0.79 9.61
N ALA A 218 -5.97 1.24 10.69
CA ALA A 218 -6.50 1.03 12.04
C ALA A 218 -7.89 1.65 12.22
N ILE A 219 -8.09 2.85 11.69
CA ILE A 219 -9.37 3.55 11.69
C ILE A 219 -10.40 2.81 10.84
N TRP A 220 -10.05 2.45 9.62
CA TRP A 220 -10.89 1.75 8.66
C TRP A 220 -11.33 0.38 9.18
N ARG A 221 -10.40 -0.40 9.76
CA ARG A 221 -10.69 -1.68 10.41
C ARG A 221 -11.68 -1.51 11.58
N LYS A 222 -11.52 -0.47 12.40
CA LYS A 222 -12.45 -0.18 13.51
C LYS A 222 -13.88 0.07 13.02
N VAL A 223 -14.05 0.75 11.88
CA VAL A 223 -15.37 0.94 11.27
C VAL A 223 -15.92 -0.40 10.75
N PHE A 224 -15.09 -1.23 10.11
CA PHE A 224 -15.52 -2.56 9.66
C PHE A 224 -16.04 -3.43 10.82
N LEU A 225 -15.39 -3.42 11.98
CA LEU A 225 -15.86 -4.16 13.15
C LEU A 225 -17.26 -3.73 13.61
N LYS A 226 -17.64 -2.46 13.38
CA LYS A 226 -19.00 -1.97 13.64
C LYS A 226 -19.99 -2.42 12.57
N ILE A 227 -19.54 -2.54 11.31
CA ILE A 227 -20.35 -3.10 10.23
C ILE A 227 -20.58 -4.61 10.44
N GLN A 228 -19.59 -5.31 10.96
CA GLN A 228 -19.66 -6.74 11.30
C GLN A 228 -20.66 -7.02 12.40
N ASP A 229 -20.86 -6.10 13.33
CA ASP A 229 -21.84 -6.21 14.41
C ASP A 229 -23.24 -5.91 13.87
N LYS A 230 -24.03 -6.97 13.64
CA LYS A 230 -25.40 -6.86 13.07
C LYS A 230 -26.34 -6.02 13.93
N ASN A 231 -26.07 -5.89 15.23
CA ASN A 231 -26.87 -5.09 16.17
C ASN A 231 -26.46 -3.61 16.19
N TYR A 232 -25.37 -3.24 15.47
CA TYR A 232 -24.89 -1.86 15.45
C TYR A 232 -25.64 -1.04 14.40
N MET A 233 -26.40 -0.03 14.88
CA MET A 233 -27.20 0.85 14.04
C MET A 233 -26.45 2.15 13.74
N PHE A 234 -26.29 2.50 12.46
CA PHE A 234 -25.66 3.75 12.03
C PHE A 234 -26.65 4.93 12.02
N THR A 235 -27.14 5.28 13.20
CA THR A 235 -28.05 6.41 13.44
C THR A 235 -27.52 7.31 14.55
N GLY A 236 -28.03 8.52 14.67
CA GLY A 236 -27.74 9.43 15.78
C GLY A 236 -26.25 9.56 16.13
N PRO A 237 -25.86 9.31 17.40
CA PRO A 237 -24.47 9.42 17.86
C PRO A 237 -23.54 8.48 17.13
N HIS A 238 -23.98 7.26 16.76
CA HIS A 238 -23.17 6.29 16.03
C HIS A 238 -22.80 6.77 14.63
N LEU A 239 -23.76 7.36 13.91
CA LEU A 239 -23.48 7.94 12.59
C LEU A 239 -22.57 9.15 12.71
N LYS A 240 -22.78 10.02 13.72
CA LYS A 240 -21.90 11.17 14.00
C LYS A 240 -20.46 10.71 14.26
N TRP A 241 -20.28 9.62 15.00
CA TRP A 241 -18.97 9.02 15.23
C TRP A 241 -18.31 8.60 13.91
N VAL A 242 -19.01 7.88 13.01
CA VAL A 242 -18.46 7.47 11.70
C VAL A 242 -18.05 8.68 10.87
N VAL A 243 -18.87 9.74 10.84
CA VAL A 243 -18.55 10.99 10.13
C VAL A 243 -17.24 11.59 10.64
N ASN A 244 -17.06 11.68 11.97
CA ASN A 244 -15.86 12.22 12.58
C ASN A 244 -14.62 11.37 12.29
N VAL A 245 -14.75 10.04 12.38
CA VAL A 245 -13.66 9.09 12.08
C VAL A 245 -13.24 9.19 10.61
N ARG A 246 -14.22 9.30 9.69
CA ARG A 246 -13.95 9.53 8.26
C ARG A 246 -13.16 10.82 8.03
N LYS A 247 -13.58 11.94 8.63
CA LYS A 247 -12.87 13.22 8.53
C LYS A 247 -11.43 13.10 9.04
N ARG A 248 -11.23 12.47 10.21
CA ARG A 248 -9.89 12.20 10.76
C ARG A 248 -9.04 11.35 9.82
N MET A 249 -9.58 10.29 9.25
CA MET A 249 -8.86 9.45 8.31
C MET A 249 -8.43 10.22 7.04
N GLN A 250 -9.30 11.09 6.52
CA GLN A 250 -9.00 11.94 5.37
C GLN A 250 -7.92 12.98 5.65
N SER A 251 -7.84 13.53 6.86
CA SER A 251 -6.79 14.51 7.24
C SER A 251 -5.39 13.89 7.34
N LEU A 252 -5.28 12.58 7.51
CA LEU A 252 -4.00 11.86 7.54
C LEU A 252 -3.38 11.69 6.13
N GLY A 253 -4.17 11.79 5.07
CA GLY A 253 -3.72 11.60 3.68
C GLY A 253 -3.50 12.92 2.90
N LYS A 254 -3.61 14.08 3.59
CA LYS A 254 -3.45 15.42 2.98
C LYS A 254 -2.13 16.06 3.33
#